data_cc48f69a1fa93d2d9c1792cf8f2698a9
#
_entry.id   cc48f69a1fa93d2d9c1792cf8f2698a9
#
_cell.length_a   1.000
_cell.length_b   1.000
_cell.length_c   1.000
_cell.angle_alpha   90.00
_cell.angle_beta   90.00
_cell.angle_gamma   90.00
#
_symmetry.space_group_name_H-M   'P 1'
#
loop_
_entity.id
_entity.type
_entity.pdbx_description
1 polymer ?
#
loop_
_entity_poly.entity_id
_entity_poly.type
_entity_poly.pdbx_seq_one_letter_code
_entity_poly.pdbx_strand_id
1 'polypeptide(L)'
;MAYVTLSSKAIGSTIKLKVNGSAKDFIVVHQGKPSSVYDDSCNGTWLLMKDIYTTSTFGNNNSYKDSSIHTYLNGTFYNLIDSNIRAAIKQVKIPYQNGTGSGGSLATGSNGLSTKVFLLSGYEVGWTTSDNSYFPKDGVRLAYFGNSSGGNSKRVAYNGSSTAMWWLRSPHTRDNYGVWCVYTDGSSGYYWYLSSYGVRPAFILPSTLVVSDDGTVSVNTAPTVSTDGAAIGEKNTAFAWKYTVTDADGDILTVTEKL
;
A
#
# COMPACT_ATOMS: atom_id res chain seq x y z
N MET A 1 10.17 12.86 20.02
CA MET A 1 9.81 12.71 18.60
C MET A 1 8.40 13.23 18.46
N ALA A 2 8.14 14.08 17.47
CA ALA A 2 6.76 14.48 17.20
C ALA A 2 6.11 13.37 16.35
N TYR A 3 4.84 13.09 16.62
CA TYR A 3 4.04 12.13 15.89
C TYR A 3 3.00 12.87 15.05
N VAL A 4 2.83 12.46 13.82
CA VAL A 4 1.85 13.02 12.89
C VAL A 4 1.04 11.90 12.24
N THR A 5 -0.19 12.19 11.85
CA THR A 5 -1.01 11.20 11.12
C THR A 5 -0.50 10.99 9.70
N LEU A 6 -0.70 9.81 9.15
CA LEU A 6 -0.37 9.52 7.74
C LEU A 6 -1.05 10.48 6.77
N SER A 7 -2.27 10.97 7.09
CA SER A 7 -2.98 11.96 6.28
C SER A 7 -2.22 13.28 6.11
N SER A 8 -1.36 13.65 7.06
CA SER A 8 -0.56 14.88 6.99
C SER A 8 0.74 14.73 6.20
N LYS A 9 1.12 13.51 5.84
CA LYS A 9 2.32 13.29 5.01
C LYS A 9 2.08 13.73 3.58
N ALA A 10 2.96 14.58 3.09
CA ALA A 10 2.86 15.10 1.73
C ALA A 10 2.99 13.99 0.67
N ILE A 11 2.31 14.17 -0.45
CA ILE A 11 2.48 13.32 -1.64
C ILE A 11 3.93 13.38 -2.09
N GLY A 12 4.54 12.21 -2.30
CA GLY A 12 5.96 12.07 -2.67
C GLY A 12 6.90 11.96 -1.47
N SER A 13 6.43 12.20 -0.24
CA SER A 13 7.26 11.93 0.94
C SER A 13 7.48 10.43 1.14
N THR A 14 8.55 10.09 1.79
CA THR A 14 8.93 8.70 2.08
C THR A 14 8.61 8.37 3.54
N ILE A 15 8.07 7.20 3.77
CA ILE A 15 7.93 6.58 5.08
C ILE A 15 8.68 5.25 5.12
N LYS A 16 9.10 4.84 6.32
CA LYS A 16 9.88 3.63 6.54
C LYS A 16 9.02 2.54 7.18
N LEU A 17 8.98 1.38 6.57
CA LEU A 17 8.28 0.21 7.09
C LEU A 17 9.23 -0.98 7.16
N LYS A 18 9.12 -1.79 8.20
CA LYS A 18 9.91 -3.03 8.30
C LYS A 18 9.32 -4.10 7.41
N VAL A 19 10.15 -4.63 6.51
CA VAL A 19 9.85 -5.78 5.67
C VAL A 19 11.03 -6.75 5.80
N ASN A 20 10.76 -7.99 6.18
CA ASN A 20 11.78 -9.00 6.46
C ASN A 20 12.87 -8.48 7.44
N GLY A 21 12.42 -7.85 8.55
CA GLY A 21 13.30 -7.31 9.58
C GLY A 21 14.08 -6.03 9.22
N SER A 22 14.02 -5.58 7.97
CA SER A 22 14.78 -4.42 7.48
C SER A 22 13.85 -3.25 7.13
N ALA A 23 14.26 -2.02 7.45
CA ALA A 23 13.53 -0.81 7.05
C ALA A 23 13.57 -0.65 5.52
N LYS A 24 12.42 -0.49 4.90
CA LYS A 24 12.23 -0.22 3.49
C LYS A 24 11.49 1.09 3.30
N ASP A 25 11.90 1.85 2.31
CA ASP A 25 11.27 3.12 1.95
C ASP A 25 10.00 2.89 1.12
N PHE A 26 8.92 3.59 1.50
CA PHE A 26 7.66 3.63 0.77
C PHE A 26 7.29 5.08 0.48
N ILE A 27 6.89 5.35 -0.76
CA ILE A 27 6.47 6.67 -1.21
C ILE A 27 4.97 6.82 -0.97
N VAL A 28 4.54 7.94 -0.39
CA VAL A 28 3.13 8.32 -0.35
C VAL A 28 2.71 8.76 -1.76
N VAL A 29 1.96 7.92 -2.46
CA VAL A 29 1.58 8.17 -3.87
C VAL A 29 0.20 8.79 -4.03
N HIS A 30 -0.67 8.65 -3.02
CA HIS A 30 -2.00 9.27 -2.99
C HIS A 30 -2.56 9.33 -1.56
N GLN A 31 -3.46 10.28 -1.34
CA GLN A 31 -4.26 10.40 -0.12
C GLN A 31 -5.75 10.32 -0.46
N GLY A 32 -6.49 9.53 0.30
CA GLY A 32 -7.91 9.34 0.10
C GLY A 32 -8.29 8.30 -0.97
N LYS A 33 -9.55 8.32 -1.39
CA LYS A 33 -10.07 7.51 -2.49
C LYS A 33 -9.82 8.23 -3.82
N PRO A 34 -9.11 7.63 -4.79
CA PRO A 34 -8.70 8.36 -6.00
C PRO A 34 -9.86 8.85 -6.87
N SER A 35 -10.94 8.09 -6.98
CA SER A 35 -12.15 8.47 -7.74
C SER A 35 -13.31 7.49 -7.47
N SER A 36 -14.46 7.73 -8.12
CA SER A 36 -15.65 6.87 -8.03
C SER A 36 -15.48 5.47 -8.63
N VAL A 37 -14.46 5.23 -9.47
CA VAL A 37 -14.18 3.88 -10.00
C VAL A 37 -13.55 2.93 -8.97
N TYR A 38 -13.12 3.47 -7.82
CA TYR A 38 -12.62 2.69 -6.68
C TYR A 38 -13.72 2.44 -5.66
N ASP A 39 -13.65 1.30 -4.99
CA ASP A 39 -14.46 1.02 -3.81
C ASP A 39 -14.08 1.93 -2.64
N ASP A 40 -14.99 2.17 -1.70
CA ASP A 40 -14.72 3.00 -0.51
C ASP A 40 -13.63 2.41 0.39
N SER A 41 -13.39 1.11 0.33
CA SER A 41 -12.25 0.47 1.00
C SER A 41 -10.90 1.06 0.59
N CYS A 42 -10.80 1.67 -0.60
CA CYS A 42 -9.58 2.32 -1.10
C CYS A 42 -9.31 3.72 -0.50
N ASN A 43 -10.21 4.21 0.37
CA ASN A 43 -9.98 5.47 1.09
C ASN A 43 -8.91 5.27 2.18
N GLY A 44 -7.77 5.91 2.02
CA GLY A 44 -6.61 5.78 2.91
C GLY A 44 -5.35 6.41 2.33
N THR A 45 -4.21 6.16 2.95
CA THR A 45 -2.90 6.58 2.44
C THR A 45 -2.31 5.47 1.59
N TRP A 46 -2.10 5.76 0.31
CA TRP A 46 -1.55 4.84 -0.67
C TRP A 46 -0.03 4.86 -0.65
N LEU A 47 0.56 3.71 -0.46
CA LEU A 47 1.99 3.52 -0.34
C LEU A 47 2.51 2.63 -1.47
N LEU A 48 3.59 3.07 -2.10
CA LEU A 48 4.33 2.31 -3.10
C LEU A 48 5.75 2.11 -2.60
N MET A 49 6.24 0.88 -2.55
CA MET A 49 7.66 0.65 -2.24
C MET A 49 8.53 1.47 -3.20
N LYS A 50 9.52 2.20 -2.67
CA LYS A 50 10.33 3.13 -3.44
C LYS A 50 11.12 2.42 -4.54
N ASP A 51 11.70 1.28 -4.19
CA ASP A 51 12.53 0.48 -5.07
C ASP A 51 11.96 -0.92 -5.31
N ILE A 52 12.55 -1.67 -6.19
CA ILE A 52 12.15 -3.04 -6.50
C ILE A 52 12.49 -3.95 -5.32
N TYR A 53 11.51 -4.73 -4.88
CA TYR A 53 11.70 -5.67 -3.80
C TYR A 53 12.39 -6.96 -4.27
N THR A 54 11.93 -7.50 -5.38
CA THR A 54 12.44 -8.73 -6.01
C THR A 54 12.12 -8.72 -7.50
N THR A 55 12.61 -9.69 -8.23
CA THR A 55 12.25 -9.96 -9.62
C THR A 55 11.48 -11.26 -9.73
N SER A 56 10.51 -11.32 -10.63
CA SER A 56 9.69 -12.52 -10.88
C SER A 56 9.09 -12.50 -12.28
N THR A 57 8.74 -13.68 -12.79
CA THR A 57 7.75 -13.79 -13.87
C THR A 57 6.40 -13.31 -13.35
N PHE A 58 5.57 -12.77 -14.25
CA PHE A 58 4.24 -12.30 -13.86
C PHE A 58 3.32 -13.45 -13.46
N GLY A 59 3.31 -14.51 -14.25
CA GLY A 59 2.51 -15.70 -14.02
C GLY A 59 2.41 -16.57 -15.26
N ASN A 60 1.34 -17.36 -15.35
CA ASN A 60 1.08 -18.25 -16.48
C ASN A 60 0.10 -17.65 -17.51
N ASN A 61 -0.38 -16.44 -17.28
CA ASN A 61 -1.24 -15.66 -18.15
C ASN A 61 -1.12 -14.18 -17.81
N ASN A 62 -1.76 -13.31 -18.56
CA ASN A 62 -1.72 -11.86 -18.31
C ASN A 62 -2.83 -11.34 -17.38
N SER A 63 -3.55 -12.22 -16.69
CA SER A 63 -4.54 -11.86 -15.68
C SER A 63 -3.87 -11.67 -14.31
N TYR A 64 -3.86 -10.45 -13.81
CA TYR A 64 -3.23 -10.15 -12.50
C TYR A 64 -3.84 -10.96 -11.36
N LYS A 65 -5.16 -11.10 -11.33
CA LYS A 65 -5.88 -11.87 -10.31
C LYS A 65 -5.35 -13.31 -10.18
N ASP A 66 -5.00 -13.93 -11.29
CA ASP A 66 -4.58 -15.34 -11.38
C ASP A 66 -3.05 -15.47 -11.49
N SER A 67 -2.32 -14.35 -11.35
CA SER A 67 -0.86 -14.33 -11.49
C SER A 67 -0.14 -14.87 -10.26
N SER A 68 1.05 -15.44 -10.48
CA SER A 68 1.94 -15.83 -9.40
C SER A 68 2.42 -14.65 -8.57
N ILE A 69 2.54 -13.44 -9.17
CA ILE A 69 2.89 -12.22 -8.45
C ILE A 69 1.77 -11.84 -7.47
N HIS A 70 0.49 -11.88 -7.87
CA HIS A 70 -0.61 -11.57 -6.96
C HIS A 70 -0.65 -12.54 -5.77
N THR A 71 -0.48 -13.83 -6.04
CA THR A 71 -0.38 -14.86 -4.99
C THR A 71 0.80 -14.60 -4.05
N TYR A 72 1.99 -14.30 -4.62
CA TYR A 72 3.18 -13.98 -3.85
C TYR A 72 2.99 -12.73 -2.96
N LEU A 73 2.40 -11.66 -3.52
CA LEU A 73 2.19 -10.40 -2.80
C LEU A 73 1.24 -10.56 -1.62
N ASN A 74 0.15 -11.34 -1.76
CA ASN A 74 -0.86 -11.54 -0.72
C ASN A 74 -0.58 -12.74 0.20
N GLY A 75 0.45 -13.52 -0.08
CA GLY A 75 0.95 -14.63 0.74
C GLY A 75 2.32 -14.31 1.33
N THR A 76 3.37 -14.66 0.59
CA THR A 76 4.75 -14.58 1.08
C THR A 76 5.17 -13.16 1.45
N PHE A 77 5.02 -12.18 0.53
CA PHE A 77 5.43 -10.80 0.79
C PHE A 77 4.63 -10.18 1.94
N TYR A 78 3.30 -10.36 1.95
CA TYR A 78 2.45 -9.86 3.03
C TYR A 78 2.92 -10.34 4.41
N ASN A 79 3.36 -11.60 4.51
CA ASN A 79 3.86 -12.18 5.76
C ASN A 79 5.26 -11.68 6.16
N LEU A 80 6.03 -11.10 5.25
CA LEU A 80 7.32 -10.47 5.55
C LEU A 80 7.18 -9.04 6.13
N ILE A 81 6.02 -8.42 5.98
CA ILE A 81 5.74 -7.10 6.59
C ILE A 81 5.61 -7.29 8.10
N ASP A 82 6.18 -6.34 8.86
CA ASP A 82 6.03 -6.31 10.34
C ASP A 82 4.58 -6.52 10.75
N SER A 83 4.36 -7.32 11.80
CA SER A 83 3.02 -7.79 12.18
C SER A 83 2.04 -6.67 12.49
N ASN A 84 2.51 -5.60 13.15
CA ASN A 84 1.67 -4.47 13.52
C ASN A 84 1.24 -3.69 12.28
N ILE A 85 2.18 -3.41 11.37
CA ILE A 85 1.87 -2.75 10.09
C ILE A 85 0.97 -3.63 9.24
N ARG A 86 1.28 -4.93 9.16
CA ARG A 86 0.50 -5.91 8.41
C ARG A 86 -0.96 -5.96 8.86
N ALA A 87 -1.21 -5.88 10.17
CA ALA A 87 -2.56 -5.85 10.73
C ALA A 87 -3.33 -4.59 10.31
N ALA A 88 -2.65 -3.46 10.10
CA ALA A 88 -3.25 -2.21 9.68
C ALA A 88 -3.48 -2.10 8.16
N ILE A 89 -2.85 -2.97 7.34
CA ILE A 89 -3.07 -2.95 5.87
C ILE A 89 -4.53 -3.25 5.56
N LYS A 90 -5.16 -2.31 4.83
CA LYS A 90 -6.55 -2.42 4.46
C LYS A 90 -6.78 -3.53 3.43
N GLN A 91 -7.86 -4.30 3.61
CA GLN A 91 -8.42 -5.11 2.54
C GLN A 91 -9.19 -4.17 1.62
N VAL A 92 -8.79 -4.07 0.36
CA VAL A 92 -9.33 -3.10 -0.59
C VAL A 92 -9.87 -3.79 -1.84
N LYS A 93 -10.75 -3.10 -2.58
CA LYS A 93 -11.24 -3.53 -3.88
C LYS A 93 -10.79 -2.50 -4.93
N ILE A 94 -9.72 -2.84 -5.66
CA ILE A 94 -9.12 -1.98 -6.68
C ILE A 94 -9.74 -2.24 -8.05
N PRO A 95 -9.81 -1.23 -8.96
CA PRO A 95 -10.17 -1.44 -10.35
C PRO A 95 -9.26 -2.48 -11.00
N TYR A 96 -9.84 -3.36 -11.78
CA TYR A 96 -9.14 -4.51 -12.33
C TYR A 96 -9.68 -4.89 -13.71
N GLN A 97 -8.80 -5.04 -14.67
CA GLN A 97 -9.09 -5.60 -15.99
C GLN A 97 -8.66 -7.07 -16.02
N ASN A 98 -9.58 -7.95 -16.39
CA ASN A 98 -9.21 -9.35 -16.61
C ASN A 98 -8.36 -9.49 -17.88
N GLY A 99 -7.28 -10.27 -17.78
CA GLY A 99 -6.28 -10.42 -18.82
C GLY A 99 -6.59 -11.53 -19.83
N THR A 100 -7.72 -11.46 -20.53
CA THR A 100 -8.08 -12.46 -21.55
C THR A 100 -7.99 -11.91 -22.98
N GLY A 101 -7.02 -11.02 -23.26
CA GLY A 101 -6.93 -10.34 -24.54
C GLY A 101 -8.16 -9.44 -24.77
N SER A 102 -8.68 -9.39 -25.98
CA SER A 102 -9.81 -8.53 -26.35
C SER A 102 -11.14 -8.87 -25.66
N GLY A 103 -11.21 -9.98 -24.95
CA GLY A 103 -12.40 -10.41 -24.20
C GLY A 103 -12.41 -10.05 -22.71
N GLY A 104 -11.37 -9.38 -22.21
CA GLY A 104 -11.26 -9.03 -20.80
C GLY A 104 -12.28 -7.99 -20.37
N SER A 105 -12.95 -8.23 -19.23
CA SER A 105 -13.89 -7.29 -18.62
C SER A 105 -13.20 -6.44 -17.54
N LEU A 106 -13.62 -5.17 -17.48
CA LEU A 106 -13.20 -4.24 -16.44
C LEU A 106 -14.15 -4.35 -15.23
N ALA A 107 -13.61 -4.57 -14.05
CA ALA A 107 -14.32 -4.56 -12.78
C ALA A 107 -13.93 -3.30 -11.98
N THR A 108 -14.93 -2.59 -11.44
CA THR A 108 -14.75 -1.33 -10.70
C THR A 108 -15.63 -1.28 -9.46
N GLY A 109 -15.37 -0.35 -8.56
CA GLY A 109 -16.14 -0.16 -7.33
C GLY A 109 -16.20 -1.45 -6.51
N SER A 110 -17.39 -1.82 -6.06
CA SER A 110 -17.61 -3.02 -5.24
C SER A 110 -17.30 -4.35 -5.95
N ASN A 111 -17.20 -4.34 -7.29
CA ASN A 111 -16.81 -5.49 -8.10
C ASN A 111 -15.30 -5.57 -8.35
N GLY A 112 -14.53 -4.57 -7.90
CA GLY A 112 -13.08 -4.54 -8.03
C GLY A 112 -12.39 -5.76 -7.42
N LEU A 113 -11.12 -5.95 -7.78
CA LEU A 113 -10.30 -7.04 -7.23
C LEU A 113 -10.03 -6.82 -5.74
N SER A 114 -10.49 -7.78 -4.93
CA SER A 114 -10.24 -7.80 -3.49
C SER A 114 -8.80 -8.21 -3.19
N THR A 115 -8.02 -7.33 -2.57
CA THR A 115 -6.59 -7.55 -2.31
C THR A 115 -6.10 -6.71 -1.14
N LYS A 116 -4.95 -7.07 -0.56
CA LYS A 116 -4.25 -6.26 0.46
C LYS A 116 -3.00 -5.59 -0.12
N VAL A 117 -2.19 -6.37 -0.83
CA VAL A 117 -0.97 -5.89 -1.49
C VAL A 117 -1.12 -6.08 -2.99
N PHE A 118 -0.77 -5.06 -3.77
CA PHE A 118 -1.00 -5.07 -5.21
C PHE A 118 0.11 -4.37 -5.98
N LEU A 119 0.11 -4.55 -7.31
CA LEU A 119 0.86 -3.73 -8.24
C LEU A 119 -0.01 -2.55 -8.70
N LEU A 120 0.61 -1.42 -8.97
CA LEU A 120 -0.09 -0.30 -9.59
C LEU A 120 -0.49 -0.63 -11.04
N SER A 121 -1.54 0.06 -11.54
CA SER A 121 -1.95 -0.02 -12.94
C SER A 121 -1.26 1.03 -13.82
N GLY A 122 -1.38 0.87 -15.14
CA GLY A 122 -0.92 1.86 -16.11
C GLY A 122 -1.57 3.22 -15.91
N TYR A 123 -2.88 3.25 -15.66
CA TYR A 123 -3.62 4.48 -15.36
C TYR A 123 -3.18 5.12 -14.05
N GLU A 124 -2.90 4.34 -13.01
CA GLU A 124 -2.44 4.85 -11.71
C GLU A 124 -1.08 5.53 -11.81
N VAL A 125 -0.20 5.04 -12.67
CA VAL A 125 1.11 5.68 -12.92
C VAL A 125 1.07 6.77 -13.99
N GLY A 126 -0.13 7.10 -14.50
CA GLY A 126 -0.39 8.30 -15.30
C GLY A 126 -0.50 8.08 -16.80
N TRP A 127 -0.51 6.83 -17.31
CA TRP A 127 -0.82 6.54 -18.72
C TRP A 127 -2.32 6.36 -18.93
N THR A 128 -2.73 6.56 -20.17
CA THR A 128 -4.13 6.47 -20.60
C THR A 128 -4.23 5.80 -21.97
N THR A 129 -5.45 5.58 -22.42
CA THR A 129 -5.71 5.12 -23.80
C THR A 129 -5.23 6.10 -24.87
N SER A 130 -4.98 7.37 -24.51
CA SER A 130 -4.37 8.34 -25.43
C SER A 130 -2.87 8.11 -25.62
N ASP A 131 -2.19 7.51 -24.64
CA ASP A 131 -0.77 7.14 -24.75
C ASP A 131 -0.61 5.83 -25.54
N ASN A 132 -1.49 4.87 -25.29
CA ASN A 132 -1.62 3.65 -26.06
C ASN A 132 -3.04 3.08 -25.90
N SER A 133 -3.74 2.83 -27.01
CA SER A 133 -5.13 2.35 -27.02
C SER A 133 -5.34 0.99 -26.34
N TYR A 134 -4.25 0.26 -26.09
CA TYR A 134 -4.28 -1.05 -25.43
C TYR A 134 -4.09 -1.00 -23.90
N PHE A 135 -4.00 0.20 -23.30
CA PHE A 135 -4.12 0.33 -21.85
C PHE A 135 -5.55 0.08 -21.40
N PRO A 136 -5.80 -0.82 -20.44
CA PRO A 136 -7.12 -0.94 -19.80
C PRO A 136 -7.40 0.29 -18.93
N LYS A 137 -8.67 0.67 -18.80
CA LYS A 137 -9.10 1.78 -17.93
C LYS A 137 -9.21 1.32 -16.46
N ASP A 138 -8.19 0.63 -15.95
CA ASP A 138 -8.16 -0.06 -14.65
C ASP A 138 -7.64 0.82 -13.50
N GLY A 139 -7.97 2.11 -13.55
CA GLY A 139 -7.65 3.06 -12.51
C GLY A 139 -7.75 4.50 -12.95
N VAL A 140 -7.26 5.40 -12.11
CA VAL A 140 -7.01 6.81 -12.42
C VAL A 140 -5.64 7.20 -11.89
N ARG A 141 -5.05 8.24 -12.47
CA ARG A 141 -3.73 8.72 -12.07
C ARG A 141 -3.69 9.10 -10.60
N LEU A 142 -2.76 8.48 -9.86
CA LEU A 142 -2.48 8.84 -8.46
C LEU A 142 -1.72 10.17 -8.39
N ALA A 143 -1.91 10.93 -7.32
CA ALA A 143 -1.43 12.29 -7.20
C ALA A 143 0.10 12.46 -7.31
N TYR A 144 0.87 11.42 -6.95
CA TYR A 144 2.33 11.42 -7.09
C TYR A 144 2.80 11.48 -8.54
N PHE A 145 2.09 10.80 -9.45
CA PHE A 145 2.51 10.70 -10.84
C PHE A 145 2.03 11.89 -11.66
N GLY A 146 2.90 12.45 -12.49
CA GLY A 146 2.55 13.49 -13.45
C GLY A 146 1.81 12.92 -14.68
N ASN A 147 1.53 13.81 -15.64
CA ASN A 147 1.02 13.39 -16.96
C ASN A 147 2.05 12.50 -17.68
N SER A 148 1.60 11.75 -18.68
CA SER A 148 2.44 10.86 -19.48
C SER A 148 3.71 11.50 -20.02
N SER A 149 3.62 12.76 -20.45
CA SER A 149 4.74 13.52 -21.02
C SER A 149 5.72 14.13 -20.00
N GLY A 150 5.36 14.23 -18.71
CA GLY A 150 6.14 14.96 -17.71
C GLY A 150 6.57 14.18 -16.47
N GLY A 151 6.22 12.92 -16.35
CA GLY A 151 6.37 12.17 -15.10
C GLY A 151 7.30 10.95 -15.15
N ASN A 152 8.11 10.77 -16.18
CA ASN A 152 8.93 9.57 -16.36
C ASN A 152 9.87 9.30 -15.18
N SER A 153 10.55 10.32 -14.68
CA SER A 153 11.47 10.17 -13.54
C SER A 153 10.80 9.63 -12.27
N LYS A 154 9.53 9.94 -12.05
CA LYS A 154 8.76 9.42 -10.89
C LYS A 154 8.39 7.94 -11.02
N ARG A 155 8.46 7.39 -12.23
CA ARG A 155 8.18 5.97 -12.50
C ARG A 155 9.45 5.12 -12.43
N VAL A 156 10.63 5.72 -12.57
CA VAL A 156 11.91 5.00 -12.44
C VAL A 156 12.01 4.34 -11.07
N ALA A 157 12.47 3.10 -11.07
CA ALA A 157 12.74 2.33 -9.86
C ALA A 157 14.10 1.64 -9.96
N TYR A 158 14.69 1.35 -8.83
CA TYR A 158 16.01 0.76 -8.76
C TYR A 158 15.96 -0.66 -8.20
N ASN A 159 16.86 -1.50 -8.73
CA ASN A 159 17.22 -2.79 -8.12
C ASN A 159 18.70 -2.69 -7.71
N GLY A 160 18.94 -2.47 -6.42
CA GLY A 160 20.25 -2.04 -5.94
C GLY A 160 20.62 -0.66 -6.48
N SER A 161 21.75 -0.53 -7.18
CA SER A 161 22.24 0.73 -7.74
C SER A 161 21.80 1.00 -9.20
N SER A 162 21.13 0.05 -9.85
CA SER A 162 20.78 0.14 -11.27
C SER A 162 19.28 0.36 -11.44
N THR A 163 18.89 1.18 -12.40
CA THR A 163 17.49 1.29 -12.81
C THR A 163 17.01 -0.03 -13.40
N ALA A 164 15.79 -0.42 -13.10
CA ALA A 164 15.25 -1.69 -13.57
C ALA A 164 13.78 -1.57 -13.94
N MET A 165 13.37 -2.41 -14.88
CA MET A 165 11.98 -2.54 -15.30
C MET A 165 11.15 -3.17 -14.20
N TRP A 166 9.87 -2.79 -14.10
CA TRP A 166 8.96 -3.36 -13.12
C TRP A 166 7.55 -3.54 -13.67
N TRP A 167 6.88 -4.59 -13.17
CA TRP A 167 5.55 -4.96 -13.59
C TRP A 167 4.47 -4.01 -13.08
N LEU A 168 3.48 -3.78 -13.92
CA LEU A 168 2.17 -3.23 -13.56
C LEU A 168 1.13 -4.37 -13.51
N ARG A 169 -0.04 -4.11 -12.91
CA ARG A 169 -1.13 -5.10 -12.92
C ARG A 169 -1.93 -5.11 -14.21
N SER A 170 -1.76 -4.12 -15.08
CA SER A 170 -2.54 -3.93 -16.31
C SER A 170 -2.16 -4.94 -17.36
N PRO A 171 -3.09 -5.76 -17.87
CA PRO A 171 -2.86 -6.58 -19.05
C PRO A 171 -2.81 -5.70 -20.29
N HIS A 172 -2.14 -6.15 -21.35
CA HIS A 172 -2.32 -5.59 -22.68
C HIS A 172 -3.68 -6.06 -23.22
N THR A 173 -4.59 -5.12 -23.58
CA THR A 173 -5.99 -5.48 -23.88
C THR A 173 -6.19 -6.21 -25.20
N ARG A 174 -5.22 -6.16 -26.11
CA ARG A 174 -5.29 -6.88 -27.40
C ARG A 174 -4.66 -8.27 -27.30
N ASP A 175 -3.51 -8.37 -26.66
CA ASP A 175 -2.71 -9.58 -26.65
C ASP A 175 -2.93 -10.35 -25.34
N ASN A 176 -3.13 -11.66 -25.42
CA ASN A 176 -3.35 -12.50 -24.24
C ASN A 176 -2.06 -12.90 -23.51
N TYR A 177 -0.90 -12.47 -24.01
CA TYR A 177 0.42 -12.74 -23.40
C TYR A 177 1.09 -11.50 -22.80
N GLY A 178 0.67 -10.30 -23.21
CA GLY A 178 1.28 -9.04 -22.83
C GLY A 178 0.79 -8.51 -21.49
N VAL A 179 1.73 -8.04 -20.67
CA VAL A 179 1.49 -7.31 -19.43
C VAL A 179 2.26 -6.00 -19.49
N TRP A 180 1.62 -4.90 -19.11
CA TRP A 180 2.29 -3.61 -19.07
C TRP A 180 3.35 -3.55 -17.97
N CYS A 181 4.42 -2.85 -18.26
CA CYS A 181 5.53 -2.60 -17.35
C CYS A 181 6.07 -1.19 -17.53
N VAL A 182 6.84 -0.74 -16.56
CA VAL A 182 7.63 0.49 -16.62
C VAL A 182 9.04 0.13 -17.02
N TYR A 183 9.59 0.84 -18.02
CA TYR A 183 10.98 0.70 -18.44
C TYR A 183 11.95 1.40 -17.49
N THR A 184 13.25 1.17 -17.69
CA THR A 184 14.33 1.73 -16.88
C THR A 184 14.40 3.26 -16.90
N ASP A 185 13.88 3.90 -17.95
CA ASP A 185 13.76 5.35 -18.12
C ASP A 185 12.42 5.92 -17.67
N GLY A 186 11.52 5.07 -17.14
CA GLY A 186 10.17 5.44 -16.72
C GLY A 186 9.14 5.52 -17.85
N SER A 187 9.47 5.11 -19.07
CA SER A 187 8.52 4.97 -20.17
C SER A 187 7.71 3.67 -20.05
N SER A 188 6.64 3.57 -20.86
CA SER A 188 5.77 2.37 -20.88
C SER A 188 6.28 1.31 -21.84
N GLY A 189 6.13 0.06 -21.47
CA GLY A 189 6.27 -1.08 -22.34
C GLY A 189 5.36 -2.21 -21.93
N TYR A 190 5.31 -3.25 -22.73
CA TYR A 190 4.63 -4.50 -22.36
C TYR A 190 5.47 -5.68 -22.81
N TYR A 191 5.40 -6.73 -22.01
CA TYR A 191 6.17 -7.95 -22.24
C TYR A 191 5.35 -9.20 -21.96
N TRP A 192 5.86 -10.30 -22.43
CA TRP A 192 5.33 -11.62 -22.15
C TRP A 192 5.34 -11.91 -20.65
N TYR A 193 4.25 -12.40 -20.10
CA TYR A 193 4.07 -12.71 -18.69
C TYR A 193 5.10 -13.68 -18.12
N LEU A 194 5.81 -14.46 -18.97
CA LEU A 194 6.93 -15.32 -18.57
C LEU A 194 8.28 -14.58 -18.47
N SER A 195 8.36 -13.32 -18.89
CA SER A 195 9.55 -12.51 -18.66
C SER A 195 9.71 -12.19 -17.18
N SER A 196 10.96 -12.01 -16.71
CA SER A 196 11.23 -11.70 -15.30
C SER A 196 11.59 -10.23 -15.14
N TYR A 197 10.76 -9.47 -14.42
CA TYR A 197 10.97 -8.04 -14.12
C TYR A 197 10.69 -7.76 -12.65
N GLY A 198 10.95 -6.51 -12.25
CA GLY A 198 10.81 -6.05 -10.87
C GLY A 198 9.39 -6.14 -10.34
N VAL A 199 9.28 -6.54 -9.10
CA VAL A 199 8.05 -6.49 -8.30
C VAL A 199 8.17 -5.31 -7.35
N ARG A 200 7.26 -4.35 -7.46
CA ARG A 200 7.21 -3.11 -6.68
C ARG A 200 5.87 -3.03 -5.94
N PRO A 201 5.81 -3.53 -4.70
CA PRO A 201 4.56 -3.66 -3.96
C PRO A 201 3.93 -2.33 -3.60
N ALA A 202 2.59 -2.26 -3.65
CA ALA A 202 1.78 -1.16 -3.14
C ALA A 202 0.69 -1.70 -2.21
N PHE A 203 0.25 -0.88 -1.24
CA PHE A 203 -0.87 -1.17 -0.36
C PHE A 203 -1.41 0.13 0.26
N ILE A 204 -2.53 0.03 0.98
CA ILE A 204 -3.20 1.18 1.59
C ILE A 204 -3.25 0.99 3.10
N LEU A 205 -2.85 2.03 3.84
CA LEU A 205 -3.00 2.12 5.29
C LEU A 205 -4.10 3.13 5.66
N PRO A 206 -4.72 3.00 6.85
CA PRO A 206 -5.60 4.04 7.38
C PRO A 206 -4.85 5.39 7.48
N SER A 207 -5.46 6.46 6.98
CA SER A 207 -4.86 7.79 7.03
C SER A 207 -4.74 8.36 8.45
N THR A 208 -5.43 7.77 9.41
CA THR A 208 -5.37 8.08 10.85
C THR A 208 -4.18 7.42 11.55
N LEU A 209 -3.49 6.50 10.90
CA LEU A 209 -2.32 5.83 11.48
C LEU A 209 -1.23 6.86 11.78
N VAL A 210 -0.57 6.71 12.92
CA VAL A 210 0.42 7.66 13.41
C VAL A 210 1.82 7.26 12.92
N VAL A 211 2.61 8.24 12.55
CA VAL A 211 4.00 8.08 12.12
C VAL A 211 4.90 9.08 12.84
N SER A 212 6.10 8.64 13.19
CA SER A 212 7.13 9.51 13.73
C SER A 212 7.76 10.42 12.67
N ASP A 213 8.48 11.46 13.10
CA ASP A 213 9.13 12.42 12.21
C ASP A 213 10.12 11.79 11.23
N ASP A 214 10.78 10.70 11.65
CA ASP A 214 11.69 9.93 10.80
C ASP A 214 10.96 9.03 9.77
N GLY A 215 9.62 9.08 9.75
CA GLY A 215 8.78 8.29 8.87
C GLY A 215 8.57 6.85 9.32
N THR A 216 8.96 6.49 10.56
CA THR A 216 8.65 5.17 11.10
C THR A 216 7.18 5.10 11.47
N VAL A 217 6.45 4.14 10.91
CA VAL A 217 5.04 3.90 11.26
C VAL A 217 4.98 3.12 12.56
N SER A 218 4.32 3.70 13.55
CA SER A 218 3.91 3.03 14.77
C SER A 218 2.41 2.77 14.72
N VAL A 219 2.00 1.57 15.02
CA VAL A 219 0.59 1.29 15.29
C VAL A 219 0.37 1.61 16.75
N ASN A 220 -0.36 2.68 17.03
CA ASN A 220 -0.70 3.07 18.39
C ASN A 220 -1.49 1.95 19.06
N THR A 221 -0.95 1.39 20.12
CA THR A 221 -1.61 0.38 20.96
C THR A 221 -2.33 1.11 22.08
N ALA A 222 -3.58 0.80 22.32
CA ALA A 222 -4.32 1.42 23.42
C ALA A 222 -3.60 1.12 24.76
N PRO A 223 -3.45 2.11 25.63
CA PRO A 223 -2.84 1.90 26.94
C PRO A 223 -3.64 0.88 27.75
N THR A 224 -2.95 0.10 28.55
CA THR A 224 -3.56 -0.86 29.47
C THR A 224 -3.57 -0.28 30.88
N VAL A 225 -4.70 -0.43 31.55
CA VAL A 225 -4.86 -0.08 32.96
C VAL A 225 -4.97 -1.37 33.77
N SER A 226 -4.09 -1.53 34.72
CA SER A 226 -4.17 -2.61 35.71
C SER A 226 -4.37 -2.04 37.12
N THR A 227 -5.18 -2.69 37.92
CA THR A 227 -5.45 -2.32 39.30
C THR A 227 -4.96 -3.44 40.26
N ASP A 228 -4.49 -3.07 41.43
CA ASP A 228 -3.99 -4.02 42.44
C ASP A 228 -5.09 -4.82 43.16
N GLY A 229 -6.26 -4.96 42.53
CA GLY A 229 -7.41 -5.71 43.02
C GLY A 229 -8.57 -4.81 43.50
N ALA A 230 -9.71 -5.44 43.78
CA ALA A 230 -10.87 -4.74 44.31
C ALA A 230 -10.61 -4.39 45.79
N ALA A 231 -10.42 -3.13 46.06
CA ALA A 231 -10.38 -2.69 47.43
C ALA A 231 -11.80 -2.43 47.96
N ILE A 232 -12.14 -3.03 49.06
CA ILE A 232 -13.38 -2.75 49.75
C ILE A 232 -13.06 -1.69 50.81
N GLY A 233 -13.57 -0.46 50.62
CA GLY A 233 -13.40 0.61 51.59
C GLY A 233 -14.41 0.51 52.73
N GLU A 234 -13.98 0.79 53.95
CA GLU A 234 -14.89 0.97 55.09
C GLU A 234 -15.41 2.41 55.12
N LYS A 235 -16.68 2.57 55.55
CA LYS A 235 -17.30 3.88 55.68
C LYS A 235 -16.46 4.80 56.58
N ASN A 236 -16.16 6.00 56.13
CA ASN A 236 -15.35 7.03 56.81
C ASN A 236 -13.85 6.77 56.91
N THR A 237 -13.29 5.84 56.17
CA THR A 237 -11.84 5.61 56.11
C THR A 237 -11.30 6.20 54.81
N ALA A 238 -10.16 6.89 54.84
CA ALA A 238 -9.48 7.36 53.65
C ALA A 238 -9.12 6.15 52.76
N PHE A 239 -9.53 6.20 51.53
CA PHE A 239 -9.38 5.10 50.59
C PHE A 239 -8.43 5.51 49.48
N ALA A 240 -7.40 4.73 49.23
CA ALA A 240 -6.44 4.96 48.17
C ALA A 240 -6.49 3.81 47.16
N TRP A 241 -6.79 4.14 45.91
CA TRP A 241 -6.67 3.21 44.79
C TRP A 241 -5.29 3.34 44.17
N LYS A 242 -4.65 2.20 43.94
CA LYS A 242 -3.43 2.15 43.17
C LYS A 242 -3.72 1.50 41.81
N TYR A 243 -3.43 2.20 40.75
CA TYR A 243 -3.51 1.66 39.41
C TYR A 243 -2.20 1.91 38.68
N THR A 244 -1.85 1.03 37.74
CA THR A 244 -0.69 1.20 36.89
C THR A 244 -1.21 1.34 35.45
N VAL A 245 -0.83 2.42 34.80
CA VAL A 245 -1.11 2.64 33.38
C VAL A 245 0.17 2.41 32.63
N THR A 246 0.14 1.50 31.67
CA THR A 246 1.27 1.21 30.80
C THR A 246 0.86 1.37 29.35
N ASP A 247 1.73 2.00 28.58
CA ASP A 247 1.60 2.11 27.15
C ASP A 247 2.76 1.38 26.48
N ALA A 248 2.45 0.44 25.58
CA ALA A 248 3.45 -0.39 24.90
C ALA A 248 4.31 0.41 23.92
N ASP A 249 3.81 1.55 23.45
CA ASP A 249 4.47 2.42 22.48
C ASP A 249 5.25 3.55 23.14
N GLY A 250 5.13 3.70 24.49
CA GLY A 250 5.79 4.74 25.27
C GLY A 250 5.16 6.12 25.13
N ASP A 251 3.88 6.19 24.82
CA ASP A 251 3.14 7.42 24.69
C ASP A 251 2.99 8.16 26.04
N ILE A 252 2.95 9.49 26.00
CA ILE A 252 2.66 10.31 27.17
C ILE A 252 1.17 10.15 27.50
N LEU A 253 0.91 9.53 28.64
CA LEU A 253 -0.46 9.28 29.09
C LEU A 253 -0.97 10.42 29.96
N THR A 254 -2.19 10.87 29.71
CA THR A 254 -2.95 11.75 30.60
C THR A 254 -4.04 10.91 31.28
N VAL A 255 -3.98 10.82 32.59
CA VAL A 255 -5.00 10.12 33.38
C VAL A 255 -6.00 11.15 33.88
N THR A 256 -7.28 10.93 33.59
CA THR A 256 -8.39 11.74 34.11
C THR A 256 -9.27 10.86 34.96
N GLU A 257 -9.38 11.15 36.24
CA GLU A 257 -10.32 10.51 37.14
C GLU A 257 -11.69 11.20 37.07
N LYS A 258 -12.75 10.41 36.92
CA LYS A 258 -14.14 10.87 37.14
C LYS A 258 -14.63 10.22 38.42
N LEU A 259 -14.86 11.02 39.42
CA LEU A 259 -15.59 10.66 40.64
C LEU A 259 -17.09 10.74 40.41
#